data_7a186a4db82f650e73cacae166278720
#
_entry.id   7a186a4db82f650e73cacae166278720
#
_cell.length_a   1.000
_cell.length_b   1.000
_cell.length_c   1.000
_cell.angle_alpha   90.00
_cell.angle_beta   90.00
_cell.angle_gamma   90.00
#
_symmetry.space_group_name_H-M   'P 1'
#
loop_
_entity.id
_entity.type
_entity.pdbx_description
1 polymer ?
#
loop_
_entity_poly.entity_id
_entity_poly.type
_entity_poly.pdbx_seq_one_letter_code
_entity_poly.pdbx_strand_id
1 'polypeptide(L)'
;MSAAMKKFGVDAKSVSKLVYSGPDARTHAGVAGALKFDPKTQVQDGLFGVMGNTGAAHPLMLLVAALQQAKAGDTILVAAWGDGVDVMLLKVTDAIEKMKDRHGVLGYLKSKKMLPGYLKYLRLRHLFFMEATRITGITPGLAQMWRERDSLYKLHASKCKQCGWLDFPIRRICPKCYSKDNYDQVKLLPEKVKLYSFSTDTIPTIPEVTDPPQGRAIIDFENGARLELEMTDFGDIQALKIGQPMEMTFRKLERQGDVAAYAWKCKPVR
;
A
#
# COMPACT_ATOMS: atom_id res chain seq x y z
N MET A 1 -20.21 19.14 -11.65
CA MET A 1 -19.34 18.85 -12.81
C MET A 1 -19.60 19.73 -14.02
N SER A 2 -20.82 19.88 -14.52
CA SER A 2 -21.10 20.71 -15.71
C SER A 2 -20.62 22.17 -15.60
N ALA A 3 -20.82 22.80 -14.44
CA ALA A 3 -20.32 24.16 -14.19
C ALA A 3 -18.78 24.23 -14.18
N ALA A 4 -18.13 23.21 -13.64
CA ALA A 4 -16.68 23.13 -13.62
C ALA A 4 -16.10 22.91 -15.04
N MET A 5 -16.71 22.06 -15.86
CA MET A 5 -16.33 21.87 -17.26
C MET A 5 -16.41 23.18 -18.05
N LYS A 6 -17.49 23.96 -17.86
CA LYS A 6 -17.61 25.31 -18.45
C LYS A 6 -16.48 26.24 -17.98
N LYS A 7 -16.16 26.24 -16.68
CA LYS A 7 -15.08 27.06 -16.11
C LYS A 7 -13.71 26.66 -16.65
N PHE A 8 -13.47 25.38 -16.90
CA PHE A 8 -12.23 24.89 -17.49
C PHE A 8 -12.17 25.04 -19.02
N GLY A 9 -13.28 25.40 -19.67
CA GLY A 9 -13.35 25.50 -21.13
C GLY A 9 -13.25 24.15 -21.84
N VAL A 10 -13.70 23.06 -21.19
CA VAL A 10 -13.63 21.69 -21.73
C VAL A 10 -15.02 21.11 -21.94
N ASP A 11 -15.13 20.28 -22.96
CA ASP A 11 -16.30 19.46 -23.27
C ASP A 11 -15.98 17.97 -23.11
N ALA A 12 -17.00 17.11 -23.21
CA ALA A 12 -16.81 15.66 -23.08
C ALA A 12 -15.84 15.08 -24.14
N LYS A 13 -15.74 15.70 -25.33
CA LYS A 13 -14.86 15.21 -26.40
C LYS A 13 -13.38 15.51 -26.15
N SER A 14 -13.10 16.60 -25.42
CA SER A 14 -11.73 17.02 -25.10
C SER A 14 -11.13 16.30 -23.89
N VAL A 15 -11.93 15.52 -23.16
CA VAL A 15 -11.52 14.76 -21.98
C VAL A 15 -11.30 13.29 -22.33
N SER A 16 -10.09 12.79 -22.12
CA SER A 16 -9.74 11.40 -22.41
C SER A 16 -10.37 10.44 -21.39
N LYS A 17 -10.44 10.84 -20.12
CA LYS A 17 -10.98 10.00 -19.04
C LYS A 17 -11.72 10.83 -17.98
N LEU A 18 -12.90 10.35 -17.63
CA LEU A 18 -13.70 10.87 -16.53
C LEU A 18 -13.56 9.93 -15.32
N VAL A 19 -13.12 10.47 -14.20
CA VAL A 19 -12.92 9.77 -12.92
C VAL A 19 -13.79 10.42 -11.86
N TYR A 20 -14.71 9.67 -11.27
CA TYR A 20 -15.53 10.16 -10.16
C TYR A 20 -16.05 9.00 -9.32
N SER A 21 -16.38 9.29 -8.06
CA SER A 21 -17.06 8.34 -7.19
C SER A 21 -18.57 8.55 -7.24
N GLY A 22 -19.31 7.45 -7.23
CA GLY A 22 -20.73 7.42 -6.99
C GLY A 22 -21.06 6.56 -5.77
N PRO A 23 -22.26 6.64 -5.21
CA PRO A 23 -22.66 5.77 -4.10
C PRO A 23 -22.76 4.30 -4.52
N ASP A 24 -23.12 4.04 -5.76
CA ASP A 24 -23.30 2.72 -6.35
C ASP A 24 -23.06 2.72 -7.88
N ALA A 25 -23.01 1.53 -8.47
CA ALA A 25 -22.72 1.35 -9.89
C ALA A 25 -23.78 1.99 -10.82
N ARG A 26 -25.06 1.98 -10.41
CA ARG A 26 -26.18 2.54 -11.21
C ARG A 26 -26.08 4.05 -11.27
N THR A 27 -25.89 4.70 -10.13
CA THR A 27 -25.72 6.15 -10.05
C THR A 27 -24.44 6.58 -10.79
N HIS A 28 -23.36 5.81 -10.65
CA HIS A 28 -22.13 6.04 -11.40
C HIS A 28 -22.37 6.06 -12.91
N ALA A 29 -23.06 5.06 -13.47
CA ALA A 29 -23.39 5.03 -14.88
C ALA A 29 -24.30 6.18 -15.32
N GLY A 30 -25.29 6.56 -14.50
CA GLY A 30 -26.23 7.63 -14.78
C GLY A 30 -25.59 9.01 -14.93
N VAL A 31 -24.60 9.33 -14.08
CA VAL A 31 -23.87 10.61 -14.12
C VAL A 31 -23.08 10.75 -15.43
N ALA A 32 -22.43 9.68 -15.89
CA ALA A 32 -21.69 9.68 -17.14
C ALA A 32 -22.59 10.02 -18.34
N GLY A 33 -23.76 9.38 -18.41
CA GLY A 33 -24.75 9.64 -19.45
C GLY A 33 -25.27 11.08 -19.46
N ALA A 34 -25.57 11.63 -18.27
CA ALA A 34 -26.03 13.02 -18.12
C ALA A 34 -24.98 14.05 -18.57
N LEU A 35 -23.70 13.73 -18.45
CA LEU A 35 -22.57 14.57 -18.88
C LEU A 35 -22.12 14.30 -20.32
N LYS A 36 -22.80 13.39 -21.03
CA LYS A 36 -22.51 13.01 -22.43
C LYS A 36 -21.14 12.39 -22.65
N PHE A 37 -20.58 11.71 -21.64
CA PHE A 37 -19.38 10.90 -21.79
C PHE A 37 -19.76 9.49 -22.29
N ASP A 38 -18.89 8.91 -23.11
CA ASP A 38 -19.01 7.50 -23.48
C ASP A 38 -18.64 6.61 -22.30
N PRO A 39 -19.59 5.83 -21.76
CA PRO A 39 -19.35 5.01 -20.58
C PRO A 39 -18.34 3.88 -20.81
N LYS A 40 -18.15 3.44 -22.07
CA LYS A 40 -17.23 2.34 -22.39
C LYS A 40 -15.76 2.77 -22.50
N THR A 41 -15.52 3.94 -23.07
CA THR A 41 -14.16 4.39 -23.40
C THR A 41 -13.66 5.49 -22.48
N GLN A 42 -14.53 6.45 -22.13
CA GLN A 42 -14.12 7.64 -21.40
C GLN A 42 -14.32 7.54 -19.89
N VAL A 43 -15.22 6.68 -19.40
CA VAL A 43 -15.50 6.59 -17.97
C VAL A 43 -14.58 5.57 -17.31
N GLN A 44 -13.97 5.96 -16.19
CA GLN A 44 -13.24 5.01 -15.36
C GLN A 44 -14.22 4.07 -14.67
N ASP A 45 -13.99 2.76 -14.78
CA ASP A 45 -14.78 1.76 -14.05
C ASP A 45 -14.74 2.06 -12.54
N GLY A 46 -15.92 2.07 -11.91
CA GLY A 46 -16.05 2.34 -10.48
C GLY A 46 -15.53 1.22 -9.56
N LEU A 47 -15.12 0.08 -10.10
CA LEU A 47 -14.54 -1.07 -9.38
C LEU A 47 -15.41 -1.60 -8.22
N PHE A 48 -16.71 -1.31 -8.23
CA PHE A 48 -17.64 -1.70 -7.14
C PHE A 48 -17.69 -3.20 -6.90
N GLY A 49 -17.59 -4.03 -7.96
CA GLY A 49 -17.66 -5.48 -7.87
C GLY A 49 -16.39 -6.13 -7.29
N VAL A 50 -15.26 -5.43 -7.28
CA VAL A 50 -13.94 -5.99 -6.90
C VAL A 50 -13.29 -5.26 -5.72
N MET A 51 -13.61 -4.00 -5.51
CA MET A 51 -13.06 -3.16 -4.44
C MET A 51 -14.14 -2.66 -3.48
N GLY A 52 -15.36 -2.52 -3.94
CA GLY A 52 -16.45 -1.87 -3.21
C GLY A 52 -16.30 -0.35 -3.18
N ASN A 53 -17.12 0.31 -2.39
CA ASN A 53 -17.02 1.75 -2.16
C ASN A 53 -16.10 2.00 -0.96
N THR A 54 -14.98 2.68 -1.20
CA THR A 54 -13.96 3.00 -0.19
C THR A 54 -14.14 4.39 0.45
N GLY A 55 -15.32 4.99 0.31
CA GLY A 55 -15.66 6.30 0.91
C GLY A 55 -14.83 7.44 0.30
N ALA A 56 -14.32 8.33 1.13
CA ALA A 56 -13.55 9.50 0.71
C ALA A 56 -12.28 9.17 -0.10
N ALA A 57 -11.70 7.99 0.06
CA ALA A 57 -10.55 7.54 -0.73
C ALA A 57 -10.92 7.07 -2.14
N HIS A 58 -12.20 6.77 -2.41
CA HIS A 58 -12.65 6.14 -3.65
C HIS A 58 -12.25 6.89 -4.92
N PRO A 59 -12.51 8.21 -5.04
CA PRO A 59 -12.16 8.95 -6.26
C PRO A 59 -10.65 8.97 -6.52
N LEU A 60 -9.80 9.03 -5.48
CA LEU A 60 -8.34 8.98 -5.64
C LEU A 60 -7.85 7.58 -6.03
N MET A 61 -8.47 6.53 -5.51
CA MET A 61 -8.17 5.16 -5.94
C MET A 61 -8.55 4.92 -7.40
N LEU A 62 -9.69 5.44 -7.84
CA LEU A 62 -10.09 5.41 -9.25
C LEU A 62 -9.15 6.24 -10.14
N LEU A 63 -8.65 7.38 -9.64
CA LEU A 63 -7.64 8.16 -10.35
C LEU A 63 -6.34 7.36 -10.53
N VAL A 64 -5.86 6.66 -9.50
CA VAL A 64 -4.70 5.78 -9.63
C VAL A 64 -4.94 4.69 -10.68
N ALA A 65 -6.12 4.07 -10.69
CA ALA A 65 -6.47 3.07 -11.69
C ALA A 65 -6.51 3.65 -13.12
N ALA A 66 -7.02 4.87 -13.28
CA ALA A 66 -7.02 5.58 -14.56
C ALA A 66 -5.58 5.91 -15.02
N LEU A 67 -4.73 6.42 -14.12
CA LEU A 67 -3.32 6.73 -14.41
C LEU A 67 -2.50 5.50 -14.82
N GLN A 68 -2.83 4.32 -14.31
CA GLN A 68 -2.17 3.07 -14.73
C GLN A 68 -2.41 2.71 -16.20
N GLN A 69 -3.49 3.25 -16.80
CA GLN A 69 -3.87 3.02 -18.20
C GLN A 69 -3.64 4.24 -19.09
N ALA A 70 -3.33 5.39 -18.50
CA ALA A 70 -3.18 6.65 -19.19
C ALA A 70 -1.90 6.72 -20.03
N LYS A 71 -1.93 7.58 -21.05
CA LYS A 71 -0.80 7.92 -21.90
C LYS A 71 -0.45 9.40 -21.73
N ALA A 72 0.77 9.75 -22.03
CA ALA A 72 1.18 11.15 -22.10
C ALA A 72 0.28 11.94 -23.08
N GLY A 73 -0.15 13.12 -22.65
CA GLY A 73 -1.09 13.95 -23.40
C GLY A 73 -2.56 13.74 -23.06
N ASP A 74 -2.93 12.65 -22.35
CA ASP A 74 -4.31 12.44 -21.90
C ASP A 74 -4.78 13.54 -20.96
N THR A 75 -6.06 13.88 -21.07
CA THR A 75 -6.75 14.82 -20.16
C THR A 75 -7.72 14.07 -19.29
N ILE A 76 -7.55 14.15 -17.97
CA ILE A 76 -8.38 13.44 -17.00
C ILE A 76 -9.19 14.48 -16.19
N LEU A 77 -10.50 14.32 -16.21
CA LEU A 77 -11.41 15.08 -15.35
C LEU A 77 -11.73 14.25 -14.12
N VAL A 78 -11.34 14.73 -12.94
CA VAL A 78 -11.58 14.06 -11.66
C VAL A 78 -12.62 14.81 -10.88
N ALA A 79 -13.60 14.11 -10.32
CA ALA A 79 -14.58 14.68 -9.41
C ALA A 79 -14.72 13.85 -8.15
N ALA A 80 -14.57 14.49 -7.01
CA ALA A 80 -14.81 13.92 -5.69
C ALA A 80 -16.09 14.53 -5.10
N TRP A 81 -17.00 13.68 -4.65
CA TRP A 81 -18.25 14.06 -4.05
C TRP A 81 -18.27 13.74 -2.55
N GLY A 82 -18.75 14.67 -1.75
CA GLY A 82 -18.94 14.59 -0.31
C GLY A 82 -20.03 15.59 0.10
N ASP A 83 -19.75 16.44 1.09
CA ASP A 83 -20.61 17.59 1.43
C ASP A 83 -20.60 18.69 0.38
N GLY A 84 -19.69 18.60 -0.57
CA GLY A 84 -19.56 19.40 -1.77
C GLY A 84 -19.05 18.57 -2.92
N VAL A 85 -18.58 19.22 -3.98
CA VAL A 85 -17.95 18.56 -5.13
C VAL A 85 -16.68 19.29 -5.49
N ASP A 86 -15.55 18.62 -5.33
CA ASP A 86 -14.27 19.10 -5.84
C ASP A 86 -14.03 18.54 -7.24
N VAL A 87 -13.65 19.41 -8.18
CA VAL A 87 -13.38 19.01 -9.56
C VAL A 87 -12.00 19.48 -9.97
N MET A 88 -11.19 18.56 -10.49
CA MET A 88 -9.86 18.82 -11.00
C MET A 88 -9.76 18.40 -12.46
N LEU A 89 -9.09 19.22 -13.25
CA LEU A 89 -8.70 18.88 -14.62
C LEU A 89 -7.19 18.65 -14.65
N LEU A 90 -6.78 17.44 -14.99
CA LEU A 90 -5.39 16.99 -14.99
C LEU A 90 -4.94 16.70 -16.43
N LYS A 91 -3.71 17.09 -16.76
CA LYS A 91 -3.06 16.69 -18.00
C LYS A 91 -1.91 15.74 -17.68
N VAL A 92 -1.93 14.57 -18.30
CA VAL A 92 -0.91 13.54 -18.13
C VAL A 92 0.35 13.95 -18.86
N THR A 93 1.48 13.98 -18.16
CA THR A 93 2.79 14.32 -18.72
C THR A 93 3.59 13.05 -19.06
N ASP A 94 4.73 13.20 -19.75
CA ASP A 94 5.64 12.11 -20.09
C ASP A 94 6.21 11.39 -18.87
N ALA A 95 6.14 12.00 -17.67
CA ALA A 95 6.54 11.40 -16.42
C ALA A 95 5.73 10.13 -16.08
N ILE A 96 4.58 9.90 -16.72
CA ILE A 96 3.75 8.71 -16.55
C ILE A 96 4.51 7.42 -16.89
N GLU A 97 5.47 7.48 -17.84
CA GLU A 97 6.26 6.32 -18.24
C GLU A 97 7.10 5.77 -17.08
N LYS A 98 7.56 6.64 -16.17
CA LYS A 98 8.32 6.26 -14.97
C LYS A 98 7.48 5.57 -13.90
N MET A 99 6.15 5.58 -14.08
CA MET A 99 5.19 5.01 -13.12
C MET A 99 4.67 3.62 -13.53
N LYS A 100 4.99 3.14 -14.73
CA LYS A 100 4.44 1.89 -15.30
C LYS A 100 4.75 0.65 -14.46
N ASP A 101 5.89 0.61 -13.80
CA ASP A 101 6.33 -0.54 -12.98
C ASP A 101 5.70 -0.57 -11.58
N ARG A 102 4.82 0.38 -11.26
CA ARG A 102 4.19 0.43 -9.95
C ARG A 102 2.91 -0.41 -9.92
N HIS A 103 2.71 -1.14 -8.81
CA HIS A 103 1.52 -1.98 -8.61
C HIS A 103 0.21 -1.20 -8.78
N GLY A 104 0.10 0.00 -8.18
CA GLY A 104 -1.12 0.79 -8.18
C GLY A 104 -2.34 0.00 -7.71
N VAL A 105 -3.54 0.51 -7.95
CA VAL A 105 -4.79 -0.14 -7.53
C VAL A 105 -5.04 -1.43 -8.29
N LEU A 106 -4.84 -1.42 -9.62
CA LEU A 106 -5.14 -2.60 -10.46
C LEU A 106 -4.18 -3.76 -10.17
N GLY A 107 -2.91 -3.48 -9.90
CA GLY A 107 -1.93 -4.50 -9.52
C GLY A 107 -2.27 -5.15 -8.18
N TYR A 108 -2.63 -4.36 -7.16
CA TYR A 108 -3.05 -4.91 -5.88
C TYR A 108 -4.35 -5.71 -5.98
N LEU A 109 -5.31 -5.31 -6.80
CA LEU A 109 -6.53 -6.08 -7.04
C LEU A 109 -6.24 -7.43 -7.71
N LYS A 110 -5.27 -7.50 -8.62
CA LYS A 110 -4.84 -8.76 -9.24
C LYS A 110 -4.13 -9.68 -8.27
N SER A 111 -3.33 -9.15 -7.36
CA SER A 111 -2.51 -9.92 -6.41
C SER A 111 -3.21 -10.19 -5.06
N LYS A 112 -4.47 -9.80 -4.89
CA LYS A 112 -5.21 -10.00 -3.65
C LYS A 112 -5.38 -11.49 -3.33
N LYS A 113 -5.27 -11.84 -2.03
CA LYS A 113 -5.62 -13.15 -1.52
C LYS A 113 -7.05 -13.12 -0.98
N MET A 114 -7.89 -14.03 -1.44
CA MET A 114 -9.25 -14.14 -0.94
C MET A 114 -9.26 -14.74 0.46
N LEU A 115 -10.08 -14.17 1.36
CA LEU A 115 -10.29 -14.75 2.68
C LEU A 115 -11.13 -16.04 2.57
N PRO A 116 -10.82 -17.07 3.34
CA PRO A 116 -11.51 -18.35 3.26
C PRO A 116 -12.96 -18.32 3.76
N GLY A 117 -13.38 -17.24 4.44
CA GLY A 117 -14.75 -17.13 4.93
C GLY A 117 -15.07 -15.80 5.60
N TYR A 118 -16.37 -15.52 5.73
CA TYR A 118 -16.89 -14.28 6.31
C TYR A 118 -16.53 -14.11 7.79
N LEU A 119 -16.53 -15.19 8.57
CA LEU A 119 -16.11 -15.15 9.97
C LEU A 119 -14.69 -14.62 10.15
N LYS A 120 -13.77 -15.02 9.25
CA LYS A 120 -12.40 -14.49 9.28
C LYS A 120 -12.37 -12.99 9.00
N TYR A 121 -13.18 -12.51 8.06
CA TYR A 121 -13.33 -11.08 7.82
C TYR A 121 -13.83 -10.35 9.07
N LEU A 122 -14.90 -10.83 9.71
CA LEU A 122 -15.45 -10.23 10.93
C LEU A 122 -14.40 -10.16 12.07
N ARG A 123 -13.63 -11.23 12.22
CA ARG A 123 -12.54 -11.31 13.21
C ARG A 123 -11.45 -10.27 12.94
N LEU A 124 -10.93 -10.22 11.73
CA LEU A 124 -9.87 -9.26 11.33
C LEU A 124 -10.32 -7.79 11.42
N ARG A 125 -11.62 -7.54 11.31
CA ARG A 125 -12.23 -6.22 11.44
C ARG A 125 -12.66 -5.89 12.87
N HIS A 126 -12.51 -6.82 13.83
CA HIS A 126 -13.03 -6.72 15.20
C HIS A 126 -14.53 -6.38 15.26
N LEU A 127 -15.31 -6.93 14.33
CA LEU A 127 -16.77 -6.82 14.28
C LEU A 127 -17.47 -7.97 15.04
N PHE A 128 -16.71 -8.90 15.52
CA PHE A 128 -17.15 -10.04 16.31
C PHE A 128 -16.39 -10.05 17.64
N PHE A 129 -17.13 -10.12 18.76
CA PHE A 129 -16.51 -10.22 20.07
C PHE A 129 -15.83 -11.59 20.22
N MET A 130 -14.57 -11.57 20.58
CA MET A 130 -13.80 -12.74 20.95
C MET A 130 -13.21 -12.50 22.34
N GLU A 131 -13.26 -13.52 23.17
CA GLU A 131 -12.55 -13.47 24.42
C GLU A 131 -11.04 -13.31 24.16
N ALA A 132 -10.44 -12.34 24.82
CA ALA A 132 -9.01 -12.09 24.65
C ALA A 132 -8.22 -13.30 25.18
N THR A 133 -7.28 -13.79 24.37
CA THR A 133 -6.34 -14.79 24.86
C THR A 133 -5.43 -14.16 25.92
N ARG A 134 -4.88 -15.00 26.80
CA ARG A 134 -3.93 -14.54 27.85
C ARG A 134 -2.65 -13.91 27.30
N ILE A 135 -2.35 -14.15 26.03
CA ILE A 135 -1.20 -13.58 25.34
C ILE A 135 -1.66 -12.28 24.67
N THR A 136 -1.51 -11.18 25.37
CA THR A 136 -1.66 -9.85 24.77
C THR A 136 -0.47 -9.61 23.85
N GLY A 137 -0.74 -9.10 22.65
CA GLY A 137 0.32 -8.76 21.70
C GLY A 137 1.34 -7.79 22.30
N ILE A 138 2.59 -7.90 21.87
CA ILE A 138 3.64 -6.97 22.27
C ILE A 138 3.39 -5.65 21.59
N THR A 139 2.79 -4.71 22.29
CA THR A 139 2.65 -3.34 21.78
C THR A 139 3.87 -2.53 22.20
N PRO A 140 4.68 -2.05 21.27
CA PRO A 140 5.80 -1.18 21.60
C PRO A 140 5.30 0.11 22.27
N GLY A 141 6.04 0.58 23.27
CA GLY A 141 5.69 1.82 23.98
C GLY A 141 5.65 3.02 23.01
N LEU A 142 4.66 3.90 23.17
CA LEU A 142 4.49 5.08 22.31
C LEU A 142 5.76 5.95 22.21
N ALA A 143 6.49 6.07 23.31
CA ALA A 143 7.76 6.82 23.34
C ALA A 143 8.84 6.16 22.46
N GLN A 144 8.91 4.84 22.42
CA GLN A 144 9.82 4.11 21.53
C GLN A 144 9.39 4.28 20.07
N MET A 145 8.11 4.11 19.77
CA MET A 145 7.57 4.30 18.43
C MET A 145 7.86 5.70 17.90
N TRP A 146 7.75 6.72 18.74
CA TRP A 146 8.06 8.10 18.36
C TRP A 146 9.55 8.30 18.07
N ARG A 147 10.44 7.79 18.92
CA ARG A 147 11.90 7.91 18.72
C ARG A 147 12.37 7.17 17.46
N GLU A 148 11.83 5.97 17.25
CA GLU A 148 12.26 5.08 16.15
C GLU A 148 11.39 5.22 14.88
N ARG A 149 10.50 6.21 14.81
CA ARG A 149 9.53 6.37 13.72
C ARG A 149 10.14 6.39 12.33
N ASP A 150 11.36 6.93 12.19
CA ASP A 150 12.03 7.03 10.90
C ASP A 150 12.51 5.64 10.41
N SER A 151 12.99 4.80 11.32
CA SER A 151 13.27 3.40 10.99
C SER A 151 12.00 2.57 10.87
N LEU A 152 11.11 2.60 11.88
CA LEU A 152 9.94 1.72 11.96
C LEU A 152 8.90 1.96 10.87
N TYR A 153 8.59 3.22 10.56
CA TYR A 153 7.52 3.55 9.62
C TYR A 153 8.00 3.99 8.26
N LYS A 154 9.10 4.76 8.21
CA LYS A 154 9.63 5.29 6.94
C LYS A 154 10.69 4.39 6.31
N LEU A 155 11.13 3.33 7.01
CA LEU A 155 12.23 2.45 6.60
C LEU A 155 13.49 3.24 6.22
N HIS A 156 13.89 4.17 7.08
CA HIS A 156 15.15 4.85 6.94
C HIS A 156 16.25 4.05 7.64
N ALA A 157 17.39 3.94 6.97
CA ALA A 157 18.63 3.36 7.46
C ALA A 157 19.68 4.46 7.68
N SER A 158 20.74 4.16 8.41
CA SER A 158 21.90 5.05 8.56
C SER A 158 23.01 4.66 7.59
N LYS A 159 23.47 5.58 6.75
CA LYS A 159 24.66 5.42 5.90
C LYS A 159 25.81 6.21 6.49
N CYS A 160 26.84 5.51 6.93
CA CYS A 160 28.02 6.13 7.54
C CYS A 160 28.76 7.02 6.52
N LYS A 161 29.02 8.28 6.89
CA LYS A 161 29.76 9.22 6.01
C LYS A 161 31.25 8.88 5.90
N GLN A 162 31.79 8.20 6.91
CA GLN A 162 33.22 7.87 6.92
C GLN A 162 33.57 6.63 6.08
N CYS A 163 32.77 5.53 6.20
CA CYS A 163 33.09 4.25 5.54
C CYS A 163 32.03 3.76 4.56
N GLY A 164 30.93 4.49 4.40
CA GLY A 164 29.83 4.14 3.49
C GLY A 164 28.96 2.97 3.96
N TRP A 165 29.21 2.38 5.14
CA TRP A 165 28.43 1.27 5.67
C TRP A 165 26.97 1.68 5.84
N LEU A 166 26.05 0.84 5.37
CA LEU A 166 24.62 1.01 5.53
C LEU A 166 24.12 0.06 6.61
N ASP A 167 23.41 0.58 7.60
CA ASP A 167 22.89 -0.17 8.73
C ASP A 167 21.43 0.15 9.02
N PHE A 168 20.67 -0.87 9.39
CA PHE A 168 19.29 -0.74 9.83
C PHE A 168 19.10 -1.48 11.16
N PRO A 169 18.38 -0.93 12.12
CA PRO A 169 17.78 0.42 12.16
C PRO A 169 18.83 1.55 12.22
N ILE A 170 18.40 2.80 12.21
CA ILE A 170 19.31 3.96 12.34
C ILE A 170 20.13 3.82 13.62
N ARG A 171 21.45 3.81 13.47
CA ARG A 171 22.40 3.73 14.60
C ARG A 171 23.29 4.94 14.65
N ARG A 172 23.53 5.42 15.88
CA ARG A 172 24.43 6.55 16.15
C ARG A 172 25.91 6.20 16.02
N ILE A 173 26.26 4.92 16.23
CA ILE A 173 27.63 4.41 16.13
C ILE A 173 27.69 3.42 14.99
N CYS A 174 28.56 3.66 14.03
CA CYS A 174 28.78 2.75 12.91
C CYS A 174 29.40 1.43 13.41
N PRO A 175 28.81 0.27 13.13
CA PRO A 175 29.36 -1.02 13.60
C PRO A 175 30.67 -1.40 12.89
N LYS A 176 31.01 -0.77 11.75
CA LYS A 176 32.19 -1.09 10.96
C LYS A 176 33.42 -0.24 11.33
N CYS A 177 33.25 1.07 11.48
CA CYS A 177 34.37 2.00 11.72
C CYS A 177 34.27 2.76 13.04
N TYR A 178 33.24 2.49 13.85
CA TYR A 178 32.97 3.09 15.16
C TYR A 178 32.79 4.61 15.17
N SER A 179 32.67 5.23 14.00
CA SER A 179 32.34 6.66 13.89
C SER A 179 30.99 6.95 14.57
N LYS A 180 30.95 7.96 15.42
CA LYS A 180 29.78 8.35 16.22
C LYS A 180 29.08 9.55 15.60
N ASP A 181 27.74 9.48 15.52
CA ASP A 181 26.85 10.55 15.06
C ASP A 181 27.22 11.13 13.66
N ASN A 182 27.88 10.33 12.83
CA ASN A 182 28.38 10.73 11.50
C ASN A 182 27.75 9.89 10.38
N TYR A 183 26.47 10.11 10.13
CA TYR A 183 25.71 9.37 9.14
C TYR A 183 24.65 10.23 8.45
N ASP A 184 24.23 9.81 7.27
CA ASP A 184 23.04 10.30 6.59
C ASP A 184 21.90 9.28 6.73
N GLN A 185 20.67 9.79 6.84
CA GLN A 185 19.49 8.94 6.76
C GLN A 185 19.14 8.68 5.29
N VAL A 186 19.04 7.43 4.91
CA VAL A 186 18.67 7.00 3.55
C VAL A 186 17.43 6.14 3.58
N LYS A 187 16.56 6.32 2.59
CA LYS A 187 15.37 5.49 2.42
C LYS A 187 15.76 4.13 1.87
N LEU A 188 15.20 3.06 2.43
CA LEU A 188 15.35 1.71 1.88
C LEU A 188 14.36 1.43 0.74
N LEU A 189 13.21 2.09 0.70
CA LEU A 189 12.27 1.97 -0.41
C LEU A 189 12.45 3.11 -1.42
N PRO A 190 12.28 2.86 -2.72
CA PRO A 190 11.66 1.67 -3.35
C PRO A 190 12.64 0.56 -3.79
N GLU A 191 13.75 0.37 -3.12
CA GLU A 191 14.74 -0.64 -3.48
C GLU A 191 14.15 -2.04 -3.59
N LYS A 192 14.69 -2.84 -4.51
CA LYS A 192 14.31 -4.25 -4.66
C LYS A 192 14.87 -5.07 -3.52
N VAL A 193 14.13 -6.09 -3.11
CA VAL A 193 14.52 -6.96 -2.00
C VAL A 193 14.48 -8.43 -2.42
N LYS A 194 15.37 -9.23 -1.81
CA LYS A 194 15.46 -10.68 -2.03
C LYS A 194 15.42 -11.42 -0.70
N LEU A 195 14.88 -12.62 -0.73
CA LEU A 195 14.85 -13.52 0.41
C LEU A 195 16.25 -14.08 0.68
N TYR A 196 16.83 -13.75 1.84
CA TYR A 196 18.12 -14.30 2.26
C TYR A 196 17.96 -15.60 3.03
N SER A 197 17.04 -15.62 3.99
CA SER A 197 16.73 -16.79 4.82
C SER A 197 15.32 -16.68 5.36
N PHE A 198 14.72 -17.79 5.78
CA PHE A 198 13.41 -17.78 6.41
C PHE A 198 13.26 -18.92 7.41
N SER A 199 12.33 -18.72 8.33
CA SER A 199 11.81 -19.77 9.23
C SER A 199 10.30 -19.72 9.26
N THR A 200 9.66 -20.81 9.65
CA THR A 200 8.21 -20.90 9.77
C THR A 200 7.84 -21.62 11.05
N ASP A 201 6.85 -21.06 11.74
CA ASP A 201 6.29 -21.60 12.97
C ASP A 201 4.84 -22.05 12.74
N THR A 202 4.53 -23.25 13.16
CA THR A 202 3.16 -23.80 13.10
C THR A 202 2.29 -23.37 14.29
N ILE A 203 2.92 -22.89 15.37
CA ILE A 203 2.25 -22.37 16.55
C ILE A 203 2.30 -20.84 16.46
N PRO A 204 1.16 -20.15 16.21
CA PRO A 204 1.16 -18.70 16.10
C PRO A 204 1.40 -18.05 17.47
N THR A 205 2.25 -17.03 17.50
CA THR A 205 2.52 -16.26 18.74
C THR A 205 1.28 -15.49 19.19
N ILE A 206 0.49 -15.02 18.21
CA ILE A 206 -0.77 -14.28 18.45
C ILE A 206 -1.84 -14.88 17.54
N PRO A 207 -2.61 -15.85 18.03
CA PRO A 207 -3.60 -16.59 17.23
C PRO A 207 -4.69 -15.72 16.60
N GLU A 208 -4.97 -14.56 17.20
CA GLU A 208 -6.01 -13.64 16.71
C GLU A 208 -5.60 -12.93 15.44
N VAL A 209 -4.31 -12.71 15.23
CA VAL A 209 -3.78 -11.85 14.14
C VAL A 209 -3.21 -12.66 12.99
N THR A 210 -2.58 -13.79 13.30
CA THR A 210 -1.88 -14.64 12.32
C THR A 210 -2.43 -16.05 12.26
N ASP A 211 -2.69 -16.51 11.03
CA ASP A 211 -2.94 -17.94 10.83
C ASP A 211 -1.60 -18.67 10.72
N PRO A 212 -1.51 -19.88 11.28
CA PRO A 212 -0.37 -20.75 11.01
C PRO A 212 -0.37 -21.24 9.54
N PRO A 213 0.79 -21.44 8.96
CA PRO A 213 2.12 -21.17 9.51
C PRO A 213 2.46 -19.69 9.51
N GLN A 214 3.10 -19.23 10.61
CA GLN A 214 3.67 -17.90 10.69
C GLN A 214 5.08 -17.93 10.11
N GLY A 215 5.40 -17.03 9.17
CA GLY A 215 6.70 -16.94 8.56
C GLY A 215 7.50 -15.75 9.07
N ARG A 216 8.81 -15.95 9.26
CA ARG A 216 9.80 -14.90 9.47
C ARG A 216 10.83 -14.98 8.35
N ALA A 217 11.27 -13.85 7.84
CA ALA A 217 12.27 -13.78 6.79
C ALA A 217 13.34 -12.77 7.11
N ILE A 218 14.55 -13.11 6.72
CA ILE A 218 15.65 -12.16 6.57
C ILE A 218 15.68 -11.80 5.09
N ILE A 219 15.63 -10.51 4.79
CA ILE A 219 15.64 -9.98 3.42
C ILE A 219 16.85 -9.07 3.21
N ASP A 220 17.39 -9.13 2.00
CA ASP A 220 18.47 -8.24 1.55
C ASP A 220 17.92 -7.20 0.58
N PHE A 221 18.26 -5.95 0.81
CA PHE A 221 18.05 -4.85 -0.13
C PHE A 221 19.22 -4.73 -1.10
N GLU A 222 18.97 -4.31 -2.32
CA GLU A 222 20.03 -4.10 -3.34
C GLU A 222 21.10 -3.10 -2.87
N ASN A 223 20.75 -2.14 -2.04
CA ASN A 223 21.68 -1.17 -1.47
C ASN A 223 22.54 -1.71 -0.32
N GLY A 224 22.39 -2.98 0.06
CA GLY A 224 23.19 -3.68 1.06
C GLY A 224 22.63 -3.73 2.47
N ALA A 225 21.46 -3.13 2.73
CA ALA A 225 20.80 -3.28 4.03
C ALA A 225 20.17 -4.67 4.17
N ARG A 226 20.12 -5.17 5.40
CA ARG A 226 19.49 -6.45 5.76
C ARG A 226 18.51 -6.27 6.90
N LEU A 227 17.31 -6.84 6.77
CA LEU A 227 16.25 -6.75 7.78
C LEU A 227 15.65 -8.13 8.06
N GLU A 228 15.28 -8.35 9.32
CA GLU A 228 14.38 -9.43 9.72
C GLU A 228 12.96 -8.89 9.82
N LEU A 229 12.01 -9.59 9.18
CA LEU A 229 10.60 -9.21 9.13
C LEU A 229 9.69 -10.43 9.17
N GLU A 230 8.46 -10.23 9.63
CA GLU A 230 7.42 -11.23 9.39
C GLU A 230 7.07 -11.31 7.89
N MET A 231 6.87 -12.54 7.42
CA MET A 231 6.30 -12.81 6.11
C MET A 231 4.77 -12.84 6.16
N THR A 232 4.15 -12.39 5.08
CA THR A 232 2.70 -12.54 4.86
C THR A 232 2.43 -13.00 3.44
N ASP A 233 1.26 -13.58 3.21
CA ASP A 233 0.80 -13.98 1.88
C ASP A 233 1.75 -14.92 1.10
N PHE A 234 2.60 -15.65 1.76
CA PHE A 234 3.61 -16.50 1.11
C PHE A 234 3.05 -17.82 0.53
N GLY A 235 1.82 -18.19 0.88
CA GLY A 235 1.19 -19.41 0.33
C GLY A 235 1.82 -20.70 0.88
N ASP A 236 2.27 -21.56 -0.02
CA ASP A 236 2.94 -22.80 0.34
C ASP A 236 4.41 -22.53 0.72
N ILE A 237 4.81 -23.01 1.89
CA ILE A 237 6.17 -22.90 2.40
C ILE A 237 7.17 -23.63 1.48
N GLN A 238 6.77 -24.76 0.93
CA GLN A 238 7.60 -25.57 0.04
C GLN A 238 7.96 -24.84 -1.27
N ALA A 239 7.16 -23.84 -1.63
CA ALA A 239 7.41 -23.03 -2.83
C ALA A 239 8.41 -21.89 -2.60
N LEU A 240 8.79 -21.60 -1.35
CA LEU A 240 9.73 -20.52 -1.04
C LEU A 240 11.16 -20.92 -1.40
N LYS A 241 11.87 -20.02 -2.09
CA LYS A 241 13.26 -20.21 -2.52
C LYS A 241 14.14 -19.07 -2.03
N ILE A 242 15.28 -19.40 -1.44
CA ILE A 242 16.31 -18.41 -1.11
C ILE A 242 16.74 -17.70 -2.40
N GLY A 243 16.92 -16.37 -2.33
CA GLY A 243 17.26 -15.53 -3.47
C GLY A 243 16.06 -15.06 -4.31
N GLN A 244 14.85 -15.55 -4.05
CA GLN A 244 13.67 -15.07 -4.79
C GLN A 244 13.35 -13.60 -4.48
N PRO A 245 12.75 -12.88 -5.47
CA PRO A 245 12.33 -11.51 -5.26
C PRO A 245 11.19 -11.45 -4.24
N MET A 246 11.29 -10.48 -3.35
CA MET A 246 10.28 -10.17 -2.33
C MET A 246 9.80 -8.74 -2.52
N GLU A 247 8.65 -8.42 -1.96
CA GLU A 247 8.15 -7.05 -1.88
C GLU A 247 7.78 -6.68 -0.45
N MET A 248 7.98 -5.41 -0.13
CA MET A 248 7.60 -4.85 1.16
C MET A 248 6.12 -4.51 1.18
N THR A 249 5.46 -4.77 2.29
CA THR A 249 4.05 -4.43 2.48
C THR A 249 3.81 -3.91 3.89
N PHE A 250 3.06 -2.82 4.00
CA PHE A 250 2.72 -2.23 5.30
C PHE A 250 1.39 -2.80 5.76
N ARG A 251 1.37 -3.48 6.90
CA ARG A 251 0.21 -4.24 7.37
C ARG A 251 -0.17 -3.84 8.79
N LYS A 252 -1.47 -3.88 9.04
CA LYS A 252 -2.00 -3.81 10.39
C LYS A 252 -1.54 -5.06 11.15
N LEU A 253 -0.91 -4.86 12.32
CA LEU A 253 -0.52 -5.92 13.22
C LEU A 253 -1.65 -6.26 14.17
N GLU A 254 -2.05 -5.27 14.94
CA GLU A 254 -2.95 -5.42 16.08
C GLU A 254 -3.74 -4.13 16.30
N ARG A 255 -4.79 -4.23 17.07
CA ARG A 255 -5.53 -3.08 17.58
C ARG A 255 -5.48 -3.09 19.10
N GLN A 256 -4.97 -2.03 19.69
CA GLN A 256 -5.00 -1.80 21.13
C GLN A 256 -6.06 -0.73 21.43
N GLY A 257 -7.19 -1.17 21.98
CA GLY A 257 -8.37 -0.31 22.09
C GLY A 257 -8.80 0.18 20.69
N ASP A 258 -8.83 1.51 20.50
CA ASP A 258 -9.21 2.12 19.22
C ASP A 258 -8.02 2.45 18.31
N VAL A 259 -6.79 2.22 18.77
CA VAL A 259 -5.57 2.50 18.01
C VAL A 259 -5.09 1.24 17.28
N ALA A 260 -4.91 1.33 15.97
CA ALA A 260 -4.34 0.27 15.17
C ALA A 260 -2.82 0.42 15.07
N ALA A 261 -2.08 -0.64 15.43
CA ALA A 261 -0.65 -0.73 15.19
C ALA A 261 -0.36 -1.29 13.80
N TYR A 262 0.63 -0.72 13.13
CA TYR A 262 1.07 -1.14 11.80
C TYR A 262 2.56 -1.42 11.80
N ALA A 263 2.99 -2.38 10.97
CA ALA A 263 4.39 -2.64 10.71
C ALA A 263 4.62 -3.08 9.26
N TRP A 264 5.87 -2.98 8.87
CA TRP A 264 6.35 -3.56 7.63
C TRP A 264 6.43 -5.07 7.74
N LYS A 265 5.97 -5.74 6.72
CA LYS A 265 6.13 -7.17 6.47
C LYS A 265 6.68 -7.36 5.06
N CYS A 266 7.16 -8.54 4.77
CA CYS A 266 7.54 -8.90 3.40
C CYS A 266 6.64 -10.02 2.87
N LYS A 267 6.54 -10.11 1.56
CA LYS A 267 5.82 -11.17 0.86
C LYS A 267 6.50 -11.49 -0.47
N PRO A 268 6.33 -12.71 -1.01
CA PRO A 268 6.77 -13.01 -2.37
C PRO A 268 6.10 -12.09 -3.38
N VAL A 269 6.83 -11.70 -4.42
CA VAL A 269 6.26 -11.01 -5.59
C VAL A 269 5.33 -11.97 -6.31
N ARG A 270 4.10 -11.50 -6.67
CA ARG A 270 3.08 -12.28 -7.38
C ARG A 270 2.80 -11.72 -8.77
#